data_b152398d5692388686147323b379717c
#
_entry.id   b152398d5692388686147323b379717c
#
_cell.length_a   1.000
_cell.length_b   1.000
_cell.length_c   1.000
_cell.angle_alpha   90.00
_cell.angle_beta   90.00
_cell.angle_gamma   90.00
#
_symmetry.space_group_name_H-M   'P 1'
#
loop_
_entity.id
_entity.type
_entity.pdbx_description
1 polymer ?
#
loop_
_entity_poly.entity_id
_entity_poly.type
_entity_poly.pdbx_seq_one_letter_code
_entity_poly.pdbx_strand_id
1 'polypeptide(L)'
;ASIYDTKAAGFQFDNPFNAAAAGGDAGRMSLEPDNLYNEVAVSLGWFGLPWNMAVTLSAAMGQGSQETGFNPYTINPNVAVDALPFGDLDGDISVTRADLAVSARPLDRLRLRGSAAYDERDNDSRQGTFTSIVHTDLFPIVDDRVNAIYGYERTRLNGSADFDVYDDLAIGVGGEWRNTDRTGSAVE
;
A
#
# COMPACT_ATOMS: atom_id res chain seq x y z
N ALA A 1 -9.15 0.37 -14.01
CA ALA A 1 -9.56 1.42 -13.07
C ALA A 1 -10.47 0.81 -12.01
N SER A 2 -10.31 1.24 -10.77
CA SER A 2 -11.17 0.88 -9.64
C SER A 2 -11.65 2.18 -9.01
N ILE A 3 -12.96 2.29 -8.77
CA ILE A 3 -13.59 3.47 -8.17
C ILE A 3 -14.39 2.97 -6.98
N TYR A 4 -14.20 3.62 -5.83
CA TYR A 4 -15.05 3.48 -4.67
C TYR A 4 -15.57 4.87 -4.30
N ASP A 5 -16.90 5.01 -4.24
CA ASP A 5 -17.61 6.28 -4.00
C ASP A 5 -18.65 6.06 -2.91
N THR A 6 -18.44 6.70 -1.74
CA THR A 6 -19.44 6.79 -0.66
C THR A 6 -20.03 8.18 -0.67
N LYS A 7 -21.32 8.31 -0.87
CA LYS A 7 -22.04 9.61 -0.91
C LYS A 7 -22.04 10.38 0.42
N ALA A 8 -21.44 9.86 1.48
CA ALA A 8 -21.40 10.49 2.79
C ALA A 8 -20.07 10.24 3.50
N ALA A 9 -19.43 11.30 4.01
CA ALA A 9 -18.19 11.21 4.79
C ALA A 9 -18.36 10.51 6.16
N GLY A 10 -19.57 10.34 6.64
CA GLY A 10 -19.88 9.67 7.91
C GLY A 10 -21.37 9.66 8.21
N PHE A 11 -21.76 8.90 9.23
CA PHE A 11 -23.12 8.93 9.75
C PHE A 11 -23.15 9.25 11.24
N GLN A 12 -24.22 9.90 11.69
CA GLN A 12 -24.49 10.17 13.10
C GLN A 12 -25.48 9.15 13.65
N PHE A 13 -25.34 8.86 14.94
CA PHE A 13 -26.21 7.96 15.69
C PHE A 13 -26.40 8.46 17.12
N ASP A 14 -27.49 8.05 17.76
CA ASP A 14 -27.72 8.34 19.16
C ASP A 14 -26.81 7.47 20.03
N ASN A 15 -26.16 8.10 21.03
CA ASN A 15 -25.29 7.43 21.98
C ASN A 15 -25.88 7.46 23.40
N PRO A 16 -26.79 6.54 23.74
CA PRO A 16 -27.47 6.52 25.02
C PRO A 16 -26.53 6.22 26.20
N PHE A 17 -25.35 5.64 25.92
CA PHE A 17 -24.39 5.27 26.96
C PHE A 17 -23.59 6.45 27.51
N ASN A 18 -23.57 7.58 26.82
CA ASN A 18 -22.84 8.76 27.22
C ASN A 18 -23.78 9.97 27.52
N ALA A 19 -25.03 9.71 27.80
CA ALA A 19 -26.04 10.75 28.08
C ALA A 19 -25.75 11.60 29.34
N ALA A 20 -24.86 11.11 30.23
CA ALA A 20 -24.43 11.85 31.42
C ALA A 20 -23.43 12.98 31.08
N ALA A 21 -22.77 12.94 29.96
CA ALA A 21 -21.88 14.00 29.50
C ALA A 21 -22.66 14.99 28.65
N ALA A 22 -22.64 16.25 29.02
CA ALA A 22 -23.35 17.33 28.30
C ALA A 22 -22.93 17.34 26.82
N GLY A 23 -23.88 17.10 25.89
CA GLY A 23 -23.64 16.98 24.46
C GLY A 23 -22.99 15.65 24.01
N GLY A 24 -22.97 14.65 24.89
CA GLY A 24 -22.45 13.31 24.59
C GLY A 24 -23.52 12.32 24.11
N ASP A 25 -24.74 12.77 23.89
CA ASP A 25 -25.88 11.96 23.47
C ASP A 25 -25.85 11.54 21.99
N ALA A 26 -24.92 12.08 21.20
CA ALA A 26 -24.71 11.71 19.80
C ALA A 26 -23.31 11.20 19.54
N GLY A 27 -23.20 10.25 18.66
CA GLY A 27 -21.95 9.73 18.11
C GLY A 27 -21.86 9.95 16.61
N ARG A 28 -20.64 9.95 16.06
CA ARG A 28 -20.39 9.98 14.63
C ARG A 28 -19.32 8.96 14.26
N MET A 29 -19.55 8.24 13.19
CA MET A 29 -18.61 7.30 12.61
C MET A 29 -18.23 7.75 11.20
N SER A 30 -16.94 7.72 10.88
CA SER A 30 -16.47 7.92 9.52
C SER A 30 -16.82 6.68 8.68
N LEU A 31 -17.19 6.91 7.45
CA LEU A 31 -17.25 5.87 6.43
C LEU A 31 -15.91 5.77 5.71
N GLU A 32 -15.76 4.71 4.93
CA GLU A 32 -14.58 4.55 4.08
C GLU A 32 -14.48 5.74 3.10
N PRO A 33 -13.28 6.28 2.89
CA PRO A 33 -13.07 7.41 2.00
C PRO A 33 -13.27 7.01 0.54
N ASP A 34 -13.70 7.96 -0.27
CA ASP A 34 -13.75 7.80 -1.71
C ASP A 34 -12.34 7.66 -2.27
N ASN A 35 -12.15 6.71 -3.15
CA ASN A 35 -10.87 6.50 -3.80
C ASN A 35 -11.03 6.14 -5.28
N LEU A 36 -10.06 6.57 -6.05
CA LEU A 36 -9.91 6.26 -7.47
C LEU A 36 -8.53 5.68 -7.69
N TYR A 37 -8.45 4.51 -8.31
CA TYR A 37 -7.18 3.91 -8.71
C TYR A 37 -7.22 3.56 -10.21
N ASN A 38 -6.22 4.01 -10.94
CA ASN A 38 -6.00 3.72 -12.34
C ASN A 38 -4.65 3.04 -12.52
N GLU A 39 -4.60 2.00 -13.34
CA GLU A 39 -3.36 1.29 -13.66
C GLU A 39 -3.31 0.98 -15.14
N VAL A 40 -2.14 1.14 -15.72
CA VAL A 40 -1.79 0.71 -17.07
C VAL A 40 -0.69 -0.33 -16.96
N ALA A 41 -0.87 -1.47 -17.62
CA ALA A 41 0.09 -2.55 -17.64
C ALA A 41 0.40 -3.00 -19.08
N VAL A 42 1.64 -3.36 -19.31
CA VAL A 42 2.15 -3.88 -20.58
C VAL A 42 2.94 -5.16 -20.29
N SER A 43 2.80 -6.18 -21.16
CA SER A 43 3.57 -7.40 -21.09
C SER A 43 4.08 -7.78 -22.48
N LEU A 44 5.36 -8.17 -22.55
CA LEU A 44 6.05 -8.56 -23.77
C LEU A 44 6.70 -9.92 -23.54
N GLY A 45 6.61 -10.79 -24.54
CA GLY A 45 7.23 -12.12 -24.50
C GLY A 45 8.01 -12.41 -25.78
N TRP A 46 9.25 -12.87 -25.62
CA TRP A 46 10.09 -13.38 -26.72
C TRP A 46 10.37 -14.85 -26.48
N PHE A 47 10.10 -15.65 -27.49
CA PHE A 47 10.22 -17.10 -27.43
C PHE A 47 11.07 -17.61 -28.62
N GLY A 48 11.64 -18.80 -28.48
CA GLY A 48 12.41 -19.42 -29.56
C GLY A 48 13.75 -18.75 -29.82
N LEU A 49 14.31 -18.04 -28.86
CA LEU A 49 15.66 -17.49 -28.91
C LEU A 49 16.71 -18.63 -28.85
N PRO A 50 18.01 -18.39 -29.16
CA PRO A 50 19.05 -19.35 -28.99
C PRO A 50 19.01 -20.01 -27.60
N TRP A 51 19.40 -21.30 -27.50
CA TRP A 51 19.32 -22.11 -26.28
C TRP A 51 17.89 -22.35 -25.78
N ASN A 52 16.93 -22.34 -26.70
CA ASN A 52 15.52 -22.46 -26.35
C ASN A 52 15.10 -21.46 -25.26
N MET A 53 15.63 -20.25 -25.37
CA MET A 53 15.44 -19.19 -24.38
C MET A 53 14.07 -18.53 -24.60
N ALA A 54 13.42 -18.24 -23.48
CA ALA A 54 12.23 -17.40 -23.39
C ALA A 54 12.48 -16.25 -22.41
N VAL A 55 12.05 -15.07 -22.80
CA VAL A 55 12.12 -13.83 -21.98
C VAL A 55 10.74 -13.24 -21.91
N THR A 56 10.29 -12.92 -20.69
CA THR A 56 9.05 -12.19 -20.46
C THR A 56 9.38 -10.94 -19.67
N LEU A 57 8.89 -9.81 -20.14
CA LEU A 57 8.96 -8.51 -19.48
C LEU A 57 7.55 -8.01 -19.24
N SER A 58 7.22 -7.60 -18.03
CA SER A 58 6.01 -6.87 -17.72
C SER A 58 6.32 -5.59 -16.97
N ALA A 59 5.53 -4.56 -17.24
CA ALA A 59 5.61 -3.29 -16.52
C ALA A 59 4.21 -2.77 -16.28
N ALA A 60 3.98 -2.17 -15.12
CA ALA A 60 2.73 -1.53 -14.75
C ALA A 60 3.01 -0.22 -14.03
N MET A 61 2.18 0.78 -14.29
CA MET A 61 2.17 2.05 -13.58
C MET A 61 0.73 2.36 -13.15
N GLY A 62 0.55 2.68 -11.88
CA GLY A 62 -0.74 3.00 -11.29
C GLY A 62 -0.69 4.29 -10.50
N GLN A 63 -1.83 4.97 -10.44
CA GLN A 63 -2.02 6.17 -9.63
C GLN A 63 -3.34 6.05 -8.87
N GLY A 64 -3.29 6.33 -7.58
CA GLY A 64 -4.43 6.35 -6.67
C GLY A 64 -4.61 7.73 -6.06
N SER A 65 -5.84 8.23 -6.04
CA SER A 65 -6.20 9.48 -5.37
C SER A 65 -7.34 9.27 -4.39
N GLN A 66 -7.34 10.08 -3.32
CA GLN A 66 -8.35 10.08 -2.27
C GLN A 66 -8.65 11.52 -1.85
N GLU A 67 -9.90 11.96 -2.02
CA GLU A 67 -10.33 13.36 -1.83
C GLU A 67 -11.44 13.49 -0.77
N THR A 68 -11.55 12.58 0.18
CA THR A 68 -12.63 12.66 1.18
C THR A 68 -12.27 13.60 2.31
N GLY A 69 -13.16 14.54 2.59
CA GLY A 69 -13.02 15.49 3.69
C GLY A 69 -13.00 14.83 5.07
N PHE A 70 -12.22 15.38 5.98
CA PHE A 70 -12.13 14.89 7.34
C PHE A 70 -13.36 15.26 8.17
N ASN A 71 -13.75 14.36 9.06
CA ASN A 71 -14.70 14.67 10.12
C ASN A 71 -14.02 15.51 11.20
N PRO A 72 -14.74 16.42 11.87
CA PRO A 72 -14.20 17.13 13.02
C PRO A 72 -13.85 16.15 14.15
N TYR A 73 -12.91 16.51 14.99
CA TYR A 73 -12.46 15.69 16.11
C TYR A 73 -13.60 15.27 17.05
N THR A 74 -14.59 16.15 17.23
CA THR A 74 -15.79 15.87 18.01
C THR A 74 -16.98 16.61 17.43
N ILE A 75 -18.17 16.07 17.65
CA ILE A 75 -19.45 16.73 17.38
C ILE A 75 -20.06 17.33 18.65
N ASN A 76 -19.41 17.14 19.81
CA ASN A 76 -19.87 17.70 21.07
C ASN A 76 -19.47 19.19 21.16
N PRO A 77 -20.41 20.12 21.16
CA PRO A 77 -20.15 21.56 21.21
C PRO A 77 -19.51 22.03 22.53
N ASN A 78 -19.55 21.20 23.58
CA ASN A 78 -18.99 21.53 24.89
C ASN A 78 -17.52 21.12 25.04
N VAL A 79 -16.96 20.47 24.03
CA VAL A 79 -15.53 20.05 23.99
C VAL A 79 -14.79 21.02 23.10
N ALA A 80 -13.86 21.77 23.68
CA ALA A 80 -12.96 22.63 22.94
C ALA A 80 -11.89 21.73 22.26
N VAL A 81 -11.69 21.90 20.97
CA VAL A 81 -10.69 21.18 20.17
C VAL A 81 -9.96 22.14 19.24
N ASP A 82 -8.75 21.79 18.89
CA ASP A 82 -7.99 22.52 17.88
C ASP A 82 -8.61 22.33 16.49
N ALA A 83 -8.28 23.24 15.58
CA ALA A 83 -8.68 23.10 14.19
C ALA A 83 -7.93 21.95 13.54
N LEU A 84 -8.58 21.27 12.60
CA LEU A 84 -7.90 20.30 11.74
C LEU A 84 -6.76 20.98 10.96
N PRO A 85 -5.61 20.33 10.77
CA PRO A 85 -4.48 20.90 10.03
C PRO A 85 -4.85 21.20 8.57
N PHE A 86 -5.78 20.44 8.01
CA PHE A 86 -6.36 20.63 6.67
C PHE A 86 -7.71 19.93 6.57
N GLY A 87 -8.49 20.24 5.53
CA GLY A 87 -9.88 19.76 5.40
C GLY A 87 -10.02 18.35 4.83
N ASP A 88 -9.02 17.89 4.09
CA ASP A 88 -8.97 16.58 3.44
C ASP A 88 -7.54 16.05 3.41
N LEU A 89 -7.37 14.77 3.14
CA LEU A 89 -6.04 14.14 3.03
C LEU A 89 -5.31 14.59 1.77
N ASP A 90 -6.02 14.88 0.69
CA ASP A 90 -5.45 15.09 -0.65
C ASP A 90 -4.47 13.94 -0.96
N GLY A 91 -4.98 12.71 -0.82
CA GLY A 91 -4.18 11.50 -0.89
C GLY A 91 -3.75 11.22 -2.32
N ASP A 92 -2.44 11.11 -2.55
CA ASP A 92 -1.85 10.74 -3.84
C ASP A 92 -0.84 9.61 -3.63
N ILE A 93 -1.04 8.53 -4.39
CA ILE A 93 -0.20 7.34 -4.33
C ILE A 93 0.17 6.95 -5.75
N SER A 94 1.45 6.81 -6.04
CA SER A 94 1.94 6.20 -7.27
C SER A 94 2.50 4.81 -7.01
N VAL A 95 2.31 3.92 -7.98
CA VAL A 95 2.81 2.55 -7.95
C VAL A 95 3.52 2.25 -9.26
N THR A 96 4.75 1.77 -9.18
CA THR A 96 5.52 1.31 -10.33
C THR A 96 5.95 -0.13 -10.12
N ARG A 97 5.69 -0.99 -11.09
CA ARG A 97 6.11 -2.40 -11.09
C ARG A 97 6.79 -2.77 -12.38
N ALA A 98 7.85 -3.55 -12.27
CA ALA A 98 8.53 -4.13 -13.42
C ALA A 98 8.99 -5.55 -13.08
N ASP A 99 8.70 -6.50 -13.94
CA ASP A 99 9.06 -7.89 -13.79
C ASP A 99 9.76 -8.39 -15.05
N LEU A 100 10.90 -9.03 -14.89
CA LEU A 100 11.64 -9.72 -15.94
C LEU A 100 11.78 -11.18 -15.55
N ALA A 101 11.40 -12.08 -16.44
CA ALA A 101 11.65 -13.50 -16.27
C ALA A 101 12.38 -14.04 -17.51
N VAL A 102 13.41 -14.84 -17.26
CA VAL A 102 14.22 -15.48 -18.29
C VAL A 102 14.31 -16.96 -17.98
N SER A 103 14.09 -17.79 -18.99
CA SER A 103 14.39 -19.22 -18.94
C SER A 103 15.20 -19.61 -20.15
N ALA A 104 16.16 -20.51 -19.97
CA ALA A 104 17.01 -21.01 -21.06
C ALA A 104 17.35 -22.48 -20.84
N ARG A 105 17.58 -23.18 -21.95
CA ARG A 105 18.05 -24.55 -21.96
C ARG A 105 19.28 -24.64 -22.89
N PRO A 106 20.46 -24.17 -22.40
CA PRO A 106 21.69 -24.15 -23.24
C PRO A 106 22.21 -25.52 -23.60
N LEU A 107 21.88 -26.54 -22.82
CA LEU A 107 22.17 -27.96 -23.04
C LEU A 107 20.89 -28.77 -22.79
N ASP A 108 20.78 -29.98 -23.39
CA ASP A 108 19.59 -30.84 -23.22
C ASP A 108 19.28 -31.16 -21.75
N ARG A 109 20.32 -31.21 -20.93
CA ARG A 109 20.23 -31.56 -19.50
C ARG A 109 20.36 -30.37 -18.56
N LEU A 110 20.54 -29.13 -19.06
CA LEU A 110 20.72 -27.95 -18.23
C LEU A 110 19.56 -26.96 -18.44
N ARG A 111 18.85 -26.68 -17.39
CA ARG A 111 17.78 -25.64 -17.32
C ARG A 111 18.21 -24.50 -16.44
N LEU A 112 18.17 -23.30 -16.98
CA LEU A 112 18.46 -22.06 -16.26
C LEU A 112 17.18 -21.21 -16.16
N ARG A 113 16.94 -20.61 -14.98
CA ARG A 113 15.87 -19.65 -14.77
C ARG A 113 16.41 -18.48 -14.00
N GLY A 114 15.97 -17.30 -14.38
CA GLY A 114 16.26 -16.06 -13.66
C GLY A 114 15.04 -15.16 -13.66
N SER A 115 14.87 -14.39 -12.60
CA SER A 115 13.88 -13.33 -12.55
C SER A 115 14.38 -12.14 -11.77
N ALA A 116 13.93 -10.95 -12.20
CA ALA A 116 14.12 -9.70 -11.50
C ALA A 116 12.75 -9.03 -11.36
N ALA A 117 12.44 -8.56 -10.18
CA ALA A 117 11.21 -7.83 -9.90
C ALA A 117 11.54 -6.53 -9.17
N TYR A 118 10.91 -5.44 -9.61
CA TYR A 118 10.92 -4.14 -9.00
C TYR A 118 9.50 -3.72 -8.67
N ASP A 119 9.27 -3.25 -7.45
CA ASP A 119 7.98 -2.80 -6.96
C ASP A 119 8.22 -1.57 -6.09
N GLU A 120 7.67 -0.43 -6.51
CA GLU A 120 7.76 0.85 -5.82
C GLU A 120 6.37 1.38 -5.56
N ARG A 121 6.15 1.85 -4.35
CA ARG A 121 5.00 2.64 -3.97
C ARG A 121 5.47 3.93 -3.33
N ASP A 122 5.17 5.01 -3.98
CA ASP A 122 5.36 6.35 -3.44
C ASP A 122 4.05 6.92 -2.94
N ASN A 123 4.13 7.79 -1.92
CA ASN A 123 2.97 8.38 -1.28
C ASN A 123 3.24 9.85 -1.00
N ASP A 124 2.69 10.71 -1.85
CA ASP A 124 2.80 12.16 -1.80
C ASP A 124 1.66 12.85 -1.05
N SER A 125 0.86 12.07 -0.29
CA SER A 125 -0.24 12.61 0.50
C SER A 125 0.24 13.65 1.50
N ARG A 126 -0.64 14.58 1.85
CA ARG A 126 -0.33 15.64 2.83
C ARG A 126 -0.01 15.06 4.20
N GLN A 127 0.99 15.65 4.85
CA GLN A 127 1.35 15.34 6.22
C GLN A 127 1.01 16.52 7.14
N GLY A 128 0.39 16.22 8.29
CA GLY A 128 0.02 17.22 9.29
C GLY A 128 -0.07 16.61 10.68
N THR A 129 -0.07 17.47 11.68
CA THR A 129 -0.24 17.08 13.07
C THR A 129 -1.72 17.13 13.45
N PHE A 130 -2.25 16.01 13.88
CA PHE A 130 -3.62 15.84 14.33
C PHE A 130 -3.66 15.69 15.84
N THR A 131 -4.54 16.43 16.48
CA THR A 131 -4.78 16.30 17.92
C THR A 131 -5.77 15.16 18.16
N SER A 132 -5.33 14.11 18.83
CA SER A 132 -6.18 13.01 19.27
C SER A 132 -6.70 13.28 20.68
N ILE A 133 -8.02 13.25 20.85
CA ILE A 133 -8.67 13.42 22.16
C ILE A 133 -9.37 12.11 22.50
N VAL A 134 -8.90 11.44 23.54
CA VAL A 134 -9.51 10.22 24.05
C VAL A 134 -10.12 10.52 25.41
N HIS A 135 -11.43 10.31 25.56
CA HIS A 135 -12.13 10.42 26.83
C HIS A 135 -12.19 9.04 27.48
N THR A 136 -11.40 8.85 28.53
CA THR A 136 -11.47 7.67 29.40
C THR A 136 -11.86 8.13 30.80
N ASP A 137 -12.90 7.53 31.38
CA ASP A 137 -13.34 7.78 32.76
C ASP A 137 -13.50 9.28 33.11
N LEU A 138 -14.06 10.06 32.19
CA LEU A 138 -14.29 11.50 32.29
C LEU A 138 -13.03 12.38 32.21
N PHE A 139 -11.85 11.82 32.02
CA PHE A 139 -10.63 12.59 31.84
C PHE A 139 -10.20 12.59 30.36
N PRO A 140 -10.11 13.75 29.72
CA PRO A 140 -9.59 13.82 28.36
C PRO A 140 -8.07 13.62 28.37
N ILE A 141 -7.59 12.72 27.52
CA ILE A 141 -6.19 12.61 27.17
C ILE A 141 -6.03 13.24 25.78
N VAL A 142 -5.17 14.25 25.70
CA VAL A 142 -4.85 14.94 24.46
C VAL A 142 -3.47 14.46 24.02
N ASP A 143 -3.38 13.98 22.80
CA ASP A 143 -2.13 13.49 22.20
C ASP A 143 -2.04 13.97 20.74
N ASP A 144 -0.93 14.59 20.40
CA ASP A 144 -0.69 15.06 19.04
C ASP A 144 0.01 13.97 18.23
N ARG A 145 -0.55 13.65 17.07
CA ARG A 145 -0.02 12.63 16.17
C ARG A 145 0.14 13.16 14.77
N VAL A 146 1.26 12.87 14.18
CA VAL A 146 1.51 13.13 12.76
C VAL A 146 1.00 11.92 11.97
N ASN A 147 0.22 12.16 10.90
CA ASN A 147 -0.19 11.08 10.02
C ASN A 147 1.03 10.51 9.30
N ALA A 148 1.17 9.20 9.32
CA ALA A 148 2.29 8.52 8.69
C ALA A 148 2.03 8.32 7.20
N ILE A 149 3.00 8.73 6.39
CA ILE A 149 3.04 8.51 4.94
C ILE A 149 3.94 7.31 4.70
N TYR A 150 3.39 6.24 4.15
CA TYR A 150 4.14 5.00 3.92
C TYR A 150 4.39 4.79 2.43
N GLY A 151 5.66 4.73 2.08
CA GLY A 151 6.15 4.29 0.80
C GLY A 151 7.13 3.12 0.95
N TYR A 152 7.44 2.45 -0.14
CA TYR A 152 8.50 1.45 -0.19
C TYR A 152 9.03 1.26 -1.59
N GLU A 153 10.29 0.88 -1.67
CA GLU A 153 10.96 0.39 -2.85
C GLU A 153 11.45 -1.04 -2.58
N ARG A 154 11.13 -1.96 -3.45
CA ARG A 154 11.52 -3.37 -3.31
C ARG A 154 12.12 -3.89 -4.60
N THR A 155 13.32 -4.43 -4.48
CA THR A 155 13.98 -5.19 -5.56
C THR A 155 14.14 -6.65 -5.14
N ARG A 156 13.82 -7.55 -6.03
CA ARG A 156 13.99 -9.01 -5.85
C ARG A 156 14.67 -9.60 -7.07
N LEU A 157 15.72 -10.39 -6.83
CA LEU A 157 16.43 -11.15 -7.86
C LEU A 157 16.38 -12.62 -7.47
N ASN A 158 16.04 -13.48 -8.42
CA ASN A 158 16.07 -14.93 -8.25
C ASN A 158 16.86 -15.55 -9.39
N GLY A 159 17.58 -16.63 -9.07
CA GLY A 159 18.28 -17.42 -10.07
C GLY A 159 18.28 -18.89 -9.68
N SER A 160 18.12 -19.78 -10.66
CA SER A 160 18.25 -21.22 -10.45
C SER A 160 18.84 -21.89 -11.66
N ALA A 161 19.55 -22.99 -11.40
CA ALA A 161 20.08 -23.90 -12.40
C ALA A 161 19.75 -25.33 -11.99
N ASP A 162 19.14 -26.09 -12.90
CA ASP A 162 18.82 -27.51 -12.74
C ASP A 162 19.57 -28.30 -13.78
N PHE A 163 20.31 -29.35 -13.36
CA PHE A 163 21.06 -30.24 -14.21
C PHE A 163 20.62 -31.69 -14.04
N ASP A 164 20.15 -32.30 -15.13
CA ASP A 164 19.74 -33.71 -15.16
C ASP A 164 20.98 -34.56 -15.29
N VAL A 165 21.48 -35.16 -14.20
CA VAL A 165 22.68 -36.01 -14.17
C VAL A 165 22.39 -37.32 -14.85
N TYR A 166 21.28 -37.94 -14.54
CA TYR A 166 20.71 -39.15 -15.15
C TYR A 166 19.22 -38.91 -15.42
N ASP A 167 18.55 -39.86 -16.08
CA ASP A 167 17.13 -39.73 -16.43
C ASP A 167 16.23 -39.63 -15.18
N ASP A 168 16.69 -40.19 -14.07
CA ASP A 168 15.97 -40.25 -12.79
C ASP A 168 16.60 -39.35 -11.69
N LEU A 169 17.70 -38.64 -12.00
CA LEU A 169 18.42 -37.80 -11.02
C LEU A 169 18.71 -36.41 -11.56
N ALA A 170 18.14 -35.42 -10.95
CA ALA A 170 18.45 -34.02 -11.21
C ALA A 170 19.07 -33.35 -9.97
N ILE A 171 20.00 -32.44 -10.18
CA ILE A 171 20.60 -31.59 -9.16
C ILE A 171 20.24 -30.15 -9.49
N GLY A 172 19.67 -29.44 -8.51
CA GLY A 172 19.31 -28.03 -8.63
C GLY A 172 20.05 -27.16 -7.64
N VAL A 173 20.40 -25.97 -8.05
CA VAL A 173 20.89 -24.90 -7.18
C VAL A 173 20.15 -23.62 -7.50
N GLY A 174 19.82 -22.85 -6.49
CA GLY A 174 19.15 -21.55 -6.67
C GLY A 174 19.42 -20.61 -5.51
N GLY A 175 19.16 -19.34 -5.75
CA GLY A 175 19.29 -18.30 -4.75
C GLY A 175 18.32 -17.17 -5.00
N GLU A 176 17.98 -16.47 -3.94
CA GLU A 176 17.18 -15.25 -3.95
C GLU A 176 17.94 -14.14 -3.22
N TRP A 177 17.90 -12.95 -3.80
CA TRP A 177 18.30 -11.73 -3.14
C TRP A 177 17.11 -10.76 -3.12
N ARG A 178 16.89 -10.10 -1.99
CA ARG A 178 15.81 -9.12 -1.80
C ARG A 178 16.35 -7.91 -1.05
N ASN A 179 16.06 -6.73 -1.56
CA ASN A 179 16.16 -5.47 -0.84
C ASN A 179 14.78 -4.84 -0.67
N THR A 180 14.55 -4.17 0.46
CA THR A 180 13.33 -3.41 0.71
C THR A 180 13.69 -2.19 1.52
N ASP A 181 13.55 -1.03 0.90
CA ASP A 181 13.67 0.27 1.55
C ASP A 181 12.26 0.82 1.81
N ARG A 182 12.05 1.39 2.98
CA ARG A 182 10.77 1.95 3.40
C ARG A 182 10.94 3.41 3.75
N THR A 183 10.04 4.26 3.23
CA THR A 183 9.93 5.66 3.58
C THR A 183 8.76 5.85 4.55
N GLY A 184 8.88 6.81 5.47
CA GLY A 184 7.81 7.14 6.41
C GLY A 184 7.61 6.18 7.59
N SER A 185 8.44 5.14 7.74
CA SER A 185 8.44 4.32 8.95
C SER A 185 9.25 5.02 10.04
N ALA A 186 8.63 5.88 10.85
CA ALA A 186 9.19 6.23 12.14
C ALA A 186 9.06 4.99 13.05
N VAL A 187 10.07 4.15 13.06
CA VAL A 187 10.33 3.23 14.17
C VAL A 187 11.34 3.94 15.04
N GLU A 188 10.88 4.67 16.06
CA GLU A 188 11.67 5.00 17.23
C GLU A 188 11.81 3.77 18.14
#